data_34e63b96b407f9c83a8ddf2006ec6a2e
#
_entry.id   34e63b96b407f9c83a8ddf2006ec6a2e
#
_cell.length_a   1.000
_cell.length_b   1.000
_cell.length_c   1.000
_cell.angle_alpha   90.00
_cell.angle_beta   90.00
_cell.angle_gamma   90.00
#
_symmetry.space_group_name_H-M   'P 1'
#
loop_
_entity.id
_entity.type
_entity.pdbx_description
1 polymer ?
#
loop_
_entity_poly.entity_id
_entity_poly.type
_entity_poly.pdbx_seq_one_letter_code
_entity_poly.pdbx_strand_id
1 'polypeptide(L)'
;MLAIGVVFREATRETAPHEFVAVLQKSADSPAFAVTVNLDTRELTVRPVAAPAQTGKSYELWIIDAKLGAPRSLGVIDTADVTRGDKLAAFDPAVVKDATYAVTVEPKGGSPDGKPSGAPVFVGKLIPVGP
;
A
#
# COMPACT_ATOMS: atom_id res chain seq x y z
N MET A 1 34.77 -4.79 25.22
CA MET A 1 35.04 -4.16 23.92
C MET A 1 34.13 -4.66 22.82
N LEU A 2 34.08 -5.95 22.60
CA LEU A 2 33.22 -6.51 21.56
C LEU A 2 31.73 -6.27 21.80
N ALA A 3 31.32 -6.30 23.07
CA ALA A 3 29.91 -6.06 23.44
C ALA A 3 29.46 -4.65 23.04
N ILE A 4 30.34 -3.67 23.16
CA ILE A 4 30.03 -2.29 22.80
C ILE A 4 29.77 -2.17 21.30
N GLY A 5 30.56 -2.84 20.47
CA GLY A 5 30.36 -2.83 19.03
C GLY A 5 29.04 -3.43 18.61
N VAL A 6 28.62 -4.52 19.26
CA VAL A 6 27.35 -5.17 18.97
C VAL A 6 26.18 -4.27 19.32
N VAL A 7 26.21 -3.63 20.49
CA VAL A 7 25.16 -2.71 20.92
C VAL A 7 25.03 -1.54 19.96
N PHE A 8 26.15 -0.97 19.53
CA PHE A 8 26.13 0.11 18.57
C PHE A 8 25.46 -0.29 17.25
N ARG A 9 25.76 -1.50 16.77
CA ARG A 9 25.20 -1.99 15.54
C ARG A 9 23.67 -2.18 15.63
N GLU A 10 23.19 -2.67 16.75
CA GLU A 10 21.75 -2.84 16.95
C GLU A 10 21.04 -1.50 16.99
N ALA A 11 21.62 -0.51 17.67
CA ALA A 11 21.05 0.83 17.71
C ALA A 11 20.96 1.43 16.31
N THR A 12 21.93 1.19 15.44
CA THR A 12 21.92 1.69 14.08
C THR A 12 20.78 1.06 13.28
N ARG A 13 20.54 -0.24 13.45
CA ARG A 13 19.44 -0.91 12.76
C ARG A 13 18.08 -0.43 13.23
N GLU A 14 17.97 -0.11 14.52
CA GLU A 14 16.71 0.34 15.11
C GLU A 14 16.28 1.71 14.56
N THR A 15 17.20 2.49 14.01
CA THR A 15 16.88 3.78 13.43
C THR A 15 16.33 3.68 12.00
N ALA A 16 16.43 2.52 11.36
CA ALA A 16 15.89 2.34 10.03
C ALA A 16 14.35 2.33 10.06
N PRO A 17 13.68 3.03 9.13
CA PRO A 17 12.22 3.04 9.12
C PRO A 17 11.67 1.67 8.74
N HIS A 18 10.66 1.21 9.49
CA HIS A 18 9.98 -0.06 9.27
C HIS A 18 8.60 0.15 8.67
N GLU A 19 7.97 1.26 9.02
CA GLU A 19 6.61 1.53 8.62
C GLU A 19 6.54 2.68 7.62
N PHE A 20 5.65 2.53 6.67
CA PHE A 20 5.42 3.50 5.62
C PHE A 20 3.93 3.73 5.48
N VAL A 21 3.56 4.91 5.02
CA VAL A 21 2.16 5.26 4.76
C VAL A 21 2.05 5.91 3.39
N ALA A 22 0.95 5.58 2.70
CA ALA A 22 0.56 6.28 1.47
C ALA A 22 -0.85 6.79 1.65
N VAL A 23 -1.08 8.05 1.33
CA VAL A 23 -2.42 8.59 1.25
C VAL A 23 -2.87 8.50 -0.20
N LEU A 24 -3.90 7.71 -0.44
CA LEU A 24 -4.44 7.52 -1.79
C LEU A 24 -5.55 8.55 -2.00
N GLN A 25 -5.35 9.40 -2.99
CA GLN A 25 -6.19 10.57 -3.16
C GLN A 25 -6.26 10.97 -4.62
N LYS A 26 -7.31 11.70 -4.95
CA LYS A 26 -7.46 12.30 -6.27
C LYS A 26 -6.72 13.65 -6.31
N SER A 27 -6.76 14.37 -5.20
CA SER A 27 -6.06 15.63 -5.01
C SER A 27 -5.65 15.78 -3.54
N ALA A 28 -4.78 16.74 -3.24
CA ALA A 28 -4.19 16.90 -1.91
C ALA A 28 -5.23 17.15 -0.80
N ASP A 29 -6.39 17.67 -1.13
CA ASP A 29 -7.45 17.98 -0.16
C ASP A 29 -8.59 16.95 -0.18
N SER A 30 -8.45 15.84 -0.87
CA SER A 30 -9.49 14.81 -0.94
C SER A 30 -8.95 13.41 -0.74
N PRO A 31 -8.40 13.10 0.45
CA PRO A 31 -7.89 11.77 0.75
C PRO A 31 -9.01 10.75 0.81
N ALA A 32 -8.84 9.61 0.16
CA ALA A 32 -9.84 8.56 0.11
C ALA A 32 -9.49 7.37 1.00
N PHE A 33 -8.23 6.94 0.97
CA PHE A 33 -7.72 5.82 1.76
C PHE A 33 -6.34 6.13 2.29
N ALA A 34 -6.00 5.52 3.42
CA ALA A 34 -4.64 5.53 3.95
C ALA A 34 -4.13 4.10 3.96
N VAL A 35 -3.01 3.86 3.33
CA VAL A 35 -2.36 2.55 3.27
C VAL A 35 -1.16 2.59 4.20
N THR A 36 -1.07 1.63 5.12
CA THR A 36 0.08 1.46 5.99
C THR A 36 0.76 0.15 5.66
N VAL A 37 2.07 0.17 5.52
CA VAL A 37 2.87 -1.00 5.21
C VAL A 37 3.96 -1.15 6.25
N ASN A 38 4.06 -2.35 6.82
CA ASN A 38 5.22 -2.75 7.61
C ASN A 38 6.17 -3.46 6.65
N LEU A 39 7.32 -2.86 6.39
CA LEU A 39 8.24 -3.38 5.38
C LEU A 39 8.92 -4.68 5.82
N ASP A 40 9.07 -4.90 7.12
CA ASP A 40 9.69 -6.12 7.63
C ASP A 40 8.77 -7.32 7.49
N THR A 41 7.50 -7.17 7.88
CA THR A 41 6.51 -8.24 7.82
C THR A 41 5.77 -8.29 6.49
N ARG A 42 5.83 -7.21 5.70
CA ARG A 42 5.04 -7.02 4.48
C ARG A 42 3.53 -6.98 4.73
N GLU A 43 3.13 -6.70 5.97
CA GLU A 43 1.72 -6.55 6.30
C GLU A 43 1.20 -5.22 5.74
N LEU A 44 0.05 -5.30 5.10
CA LEU A 44 -0.63 -4.17 4.47
C LEU A 44 -1.93 -3.90 5.22
N THR A 45 -2.18 -2.64 5.55
CA THR A 45 -3.44 -2.22 6.15
C THR A 45 -4.00 -1.05 5.36
N VAL A 46 -5.25 -1.14 4.95
CA VAL A 46 -5.93 -0.06 4.22
C VAL A 46 -7.07 0.46 5.07
N ARG A 47 -7.04 1.75 5.37
CA ARG A 47 -8.08 2.42 6.16
C ARG A 47 -8.87 3.35 5.25
N PRO A 48 -10.20 3.24 5.22
CA PRO A 48 -11.00 4.23 4.51
C PRO A 48 -10.95 5.57 5.26
N VAL A 49 -10.81 6.65 4.50
CA VAL A 49 -10.82 8.02 5.05
C VAL A 49 -12.08 8.74 4.59
N ALA A 50 -12.24 8.91 3.30
CA ALA A 50 -13.39 9.62 2.74
C ALA A 50 -13.74 9.13 1.33
N ALA A 51 -13.51 7.84 1.05
CA ALA A 51 -13.86 7.27 -0.25
C ALA A 51 -15.39 7.17 -0.38
N PRO A 52 -15.98 7.70 -1.46
CA PRO A 52 -17.42 7.55 -1.68
C PRO A 52 -17.77 6.08 -1.91
N ALA A 53 -18.89 5.62 -1.34
CA ALA A 53 -19.37 4.28 -1.60
C ALA A 53 -19.81 4.15 -3.06
N GLN A 54 -19.48 3.00 -3.66
CA GLN A 54 -19.81 2.71 -5.06
C GLN A 54 -20.84 1.58 -5.09
N THR A 55 -22.10 1.92 -5.25
CA THR A 55 -23.18 0.94 -5.26
C THR A 55 -22.99 -0.04 -6.42
N GLY A 56 -22.96 -1.35 -6.09
CA GLY A 56 -22.80 -2.41 -7.08
C GLY A 56 -21.40 -2.52 -7.67
N LYS A 57 -20.44 -1.81 -7.11
CA LYS A 57 -19.03 -1.81 -7.54
C LYS A 57 -18.12 -2.09 -6.36
N SER A 58 -16.86 -2.33 -6.64
CA SER A 58 -15.82 -2.49 -5.62
C SER A 58 -14.63 -1.61 -5.96
N TYR A 59 -13.94 -1.16 -4.93
CA TYR A 59 -12.62 -0.58 -5.12
C TYR A 59 -11.58 -1.69 -5.05
N GLU A 60 -10.60 -1.62 -5.92
CA GLU A 60 -9.49 -2.58 -5.91
C GLU A 60 -8.17 -1.83 -5.83
N LEU A 61 -7.26 -2.32 -4.98
CA LEU A 61 -5.94 -1.74 -4.78
C LEU A 61 -4.92 -2.44 -5.65
N TRP A 62 -4.01 -1.67 -6.25
CA TRP A 62 -2.98 -2.16 -7.15
C TRP A 62 -1.62 -1.63 -6.75
N ILE A 63 -0.59 -2.45 -6.97
CA ILE A 63 0.80 -2.02 -6.89
C ILE A 63 1.33 -1.86 -8.32
N ILE A 64 1.94 -0.72 -8.60
CA ILE A 64 2.41 -0.36 -9.93
C ILE A 64 3.88 0.05 -9.86
N ASP A 65 4.71 -0.65 -10.62
CA ASP A 65 6.13 -0.35 -10.72
C ASP A 65 6.65 -0.88 -12.05
N ALA A 66 7.59 -0.15 -12.67
CA ALA A 66 8.15 -0.55 -13.95
C ALA A 66 8.75 -1.95 -13.92
N LYS A 67 9.30 -2.36 -12.78
CA LYS A 67 9.89 -3.69 -12.63
C LYS A 67 8.87 -4.81 -12.65
N LEU A 68 7.60 -4.50 -12.41
CA LEU A 68 6.53 -5.49 -12.43
C LEU A 68 5.87 -5.62 -13.80
N GLY A 69 6.10 -4.67 -14.68
CA GLY A 69 5.39 -4.58 -15.95
C GLY A 69 3.97 -4.08 -15.73
N ALA A 70 2.99 -4.96 -15.82
CA ALA A 70 1.58 -4.59 -15.61
C ALA A 70 1.27 -4.40 -14.12
N PRO A 71 0.25 -3.60 -13.78
CA PRO A 71 -0.22 -3.49 -12.40
C PRO A 71 -0.58 -4.84 -11.81
N ARG A 72 -0.30 -5.03 -10.52
CA ARG A 72 -0.62 -6.26 -9.80
C ARG A 72 -1.65 -5.96 -8.73
N SER A 73 -2.66 -6.81 -8.63
CA SER A 73 -3.73 -6.61 -7.65
C SER A 73 -3.27 -6.91 -6.23
N LEU A 74 -3.65 -6.04 -5.30
CA LEU A 74 -3.50 -6.27 -3.87
C LEU A 74 -4.86 -6.57 -3.22
N GLY A 75 -5.91 -6.68 -4.03
CA GLY A 75 -7.22 -7.11 -3.58
C GLY A 75 -8.24 -5.99 -3.49
N VAL A 76 -9.48 -6.41 -3.24
CA VAL A 76 -10.60 -5.50 -3.02
C VAL A 76 -10.49 -4.86 -1.64
N ILE A 77 -10.79 -3.57 -1.56
CA ILE A 77 -10.74 -2.81 -0.31
C ILE A 77 -12.11 -2.25 0.02
N ASP A 78 -12.38 -2.08 1.32
CA ASP A 78 -13.68 -1.69 1.83
C ASP A 78 -13.73 -0.19 2.08
N THR A 79 -14.92 0.42 1.94
CA THR A 79 -15.13 1.83 2.25
C THR A 79 -15.61 2.05 3.69
N ALA A 80 -16.01 0.99 4.40
CA ALA A 80 -16.51 1.08 5.77
C ALA A 80 -15.51 0.55 6.79
N ASP A 81 -14.82 -0.54 6.47
CA ASP A 81 -13.95 -1.24 7.41
C ASP A 81 -12.50 -1.23 6.94
N VAL A 82 -11.60 -1.48 7.89
CA VAL A 82 -10.18 -1.64 7.60
C VAL A 82 -9.96 -2.97 6.86
N THR A 83 -9.18 -2.93 5.80
CA THR A 83 -8.75 -4.13 5.06
C THR A 83 -7.31 -4.44 5.41
N ARG A 84 -7.02 -5.69 5.75
CA ARG A 84 -5.66 -6.16 6.04
C ARG A 84 -5.29 -7.26 5.08
N GLY A 85 -4.01 -7.35 4.74
CA GLY A 85 -3.55 -8.40 3.83
C GLY A 85 -2.06 -8.60 3.87
N ASP A 86 -1.61 -9.68 3.23
CA ASP A 86 -0.22 -10.11 3.18
C ASP A 86 0.30 -10.28 1.75
N LYS A 87 -0.42 -9.75 0.77
CA LYS A 87 -0.05 -9.94 -0.65
C LYS A 87 1.26 -9.25 -1.02
N LEU A 88 1.70 -8.28 -0.22
CA LEU A 88 3.00 -7.65 -0.44
C LEU A 88 4.18 -8.59 -0.21
N ALA A 89 3.97 -9.72 0.46
CA ALA A 89 5.02 -10.70 0.69
C ALA A 89 5.56 -11.30 -0.62
N ALA A 90 4.79 -11.23 -1.69
CA ALA A 90 5.21 -11.73 -3.01
C ALA A 90 6.17 -10.80 -3.74
N PHE A 91 6.41 -9.60 -3.22
CA PHE A 91 7.19 -8.58 -3.92
C PHE A 91 8.48 -8.26 -3.18
N ASP A 92 9.49 -7.86 -3.94
CA ASP A 92 10.76 -7.38 -3.39
C ASP A 92 10.51 -6.15 -2.51
N PRO A 93 11.12 -6.03 -1.32
CA PRO A 93 10.95 -4.87 -0.46
C PRO A 93 11.27 -3.54 -1.14
N ALA A 94 12.27 -3.51 -2.02
CA ALA A 94 12.60 -2.29 -2.75
C ALA A 94 11.47 -1.87 -3.69
N VAL A 95 10.81 -2.84 -4.33
CA VAL A 95 9.65 -2.57 -5.18
C VAL A 95 8.49 -2.07 -4.34
N VAL A 96 8.21 -2.73 -3.22
CA VAL A 96 7.13 -2.32 -2.31
C VAL A 96 7.32 -0.87 -1.87
N LYS A 97 8.53 -0.51 -1.52
CA LYS A 97 8.85 0.83 -1.00
C LYS A 97 8.71 1.91 -2.08
N ASP A 98 9.12 1.64 -3.31
CA ASP A 98 9.21 2.65 -4.36
C ASP A 98 8.00 2.69 -5.31
N ALA A 99 7.12 1.71 -5.22
CA ALA A 99 5.98 1.59 -6.13
C ALA A 99 4.96 2.71 -5.96
N THR A 100 4.13 2.88 -6.97
CA THR A 100 2.91 3.66 -6.89
C THR A 100 1.78 2.73 -6.48
N TYR A 101 0.95 3.18 -5.55
CA TYR A 101 -0.26 2.48 -5.16
C TYR A 101 -1.46 3.20 -5.74
N ALA A 102 -2.38 2.43 -6.30
CA ALA A 102 -3.50 2.99 -7.04
C ALA A 102 -4.77 2.22 -6.72
N VAL A 103 -5.90 2.91 -6.81
CA VAL A 103 -7.22 2.33 -6.60
C VAL A 103 -8.05 2.56 -7.85
N THR A 104 -8.71 1.50 -8.31
CA THR A 104 -9.65 1.55 -9.42
C THR A 104 -11.04 1.16 -8.95
N VAL A 105 -12.05 1.57 -9.71
CA VAL A 105 -13.43 1.10 -9.53
C VAL A 105 -13.62 -0.10 -10.45
N GLU A 106 -14.00 -1.23 -9.86
CA GLU A 106 -14.14 -2.50 -10.57
C GLU A 106 -15.56 -3.03 -10.42
N PRO A 107 -15.95 -4.04 -11.21
CA PRO A 107 -17.18 -4.76 -10.94
C PRO A 107 -17.18 -5.33 -9.52
N LYS A 108 -18.36 -5.54 -8.95
CA LYS A 108 -18.49 -6.09 -7.60
C LYS A 108 -17.63 -7.35 -7.45
N GLY A 109 -16.78 -7.36 -6.43
CA GLY A 109 -15.85 -8.46 -6.16
C GLY A 109 -14.47 -8.31 -6.77
N GLY A 110 -14.26 -7.29 -7.61
CA GLY A 110 -12.95 -7.00 -8.19
C GLY A 110 -12.86 -7.25 -9.69
N SER A 111 -11.69 -6.98 -10.23
CA SER A 111 -11.42 -7.16 -11.66
C SER A 111 -11.59 -8.63 -12.06
N PRO A 112 -12.37 -8.90 -13.12
CA PRO A 112 -12.60 -10.29 -13.54
C PRO A 112 -11.40 -10.92 -14.26
N ASP A 113 -10.47 -10.13 -14.77
CA ASP A 113 -9.35 -10.63 -15.55
C ASP A 113 -7.98 -10.30 -14.94
N GLY A 114 -7.96 -9.80 -13.71
CA GLY A 114 -6.72 -9.45 -13.02
C GLY A 114 -6.05 -8.19 -13.52
N LYS A 115 -6.74 -7.39 -14.31
CA LYS A 115 -6.24 -6.11 -14.83
C LYS A 115 -7.18 -4.99 -14.43
N PRO A 116 -6.66 -3.76 -14.21
CA PRO A 116 -7.54 -2.63 -13.96
C PRO A 116 -8.50 -2.42 -15.13
N SER A 117 -9.79 -2.21 -14.81
CA SER A 117 -10.81 -1.98 -15.84
C SER A 117 -10.77 -0.57 -16.41
N GLY A 118 -10.09 0.35 -15.73
CA GLY A 118 -9.99 1.73 -16.16
C GLY A 118 -8.88 2.45 -15.45
N ALA A 119 -8.83 3.76 -15.62
CA ALA A 119 -7.84 4.60 -14.97
C ALA A 119 -8.02 4.62 -13.45
N PRO A 120 -6.93 4.74 -12.69
CA PRO A 120 -7.03 4.89 -11.23
C PRO A 120 -7.82 6.14 -10.85
N VAL A 121 -8.63 5.99 -9.81
CA VAL A 121 -9.39 7.13 -9.24
C VAL A 121 -8.63 7.77 -8.07
N PHE A 122 -7.76 7.01 -7.39
CA PHE A 122 -6.90 7.51 -6.31
C PHE A 122 -5.52 6.91 -6.47
N VAL A 123 -4.49 7.69 -6.16
CA VAL A 123 -3.09 7.24 -6.22
C VAL A 123 -2.29 7.83 -5.08
N GLY A 124 -1.18 7.18 -4.74
CA GLY A 124 -0.25 7.66 -3.75
C GLY A 124 1.03 6.82 -3.71
N LYS A 125 2.03 7.33 -3.00
CA LYS A 125 3.30 6.66 -2.82
C LYS A 125 3.62 6.56 -1.33
N LEU A 126 4.37 5.52 -0.97
CA LEU A 126 4.77 5.33 0.43
C LEU A 126 5.81 6.34 0.85
N ILE A 127 5.62 6.88 2.06
CA ILE A 127 6.61 7.69 2.74
C ILE A 127 6.89 7.08 4.10
N PRO A 128 8.12 7.22 4.63
CA PRO A 128 8.43 6.66 5.95
C PRO A 128 7.66 7.35 7.06
N VAL A 129 7.27 6.58 8.07
CA VAL A 129 6.58 7.07 9.26
C VAL A 129 7.53 7.05 10.43
N GLY A 130 7.58 8.18 11.14
CA GLY A 130 8.39 8.33 12.34
C GLY A 130 9.85 8.48 12.05
N PRO A 131 10.67 8.47 13.12
CA PRO A 131 12.10 8.61 12.99
C PRO A 131 12.77 7.38 12.43
#